data_00b8ab57e1146b0735622070d83d5127
#
_entry.id   00b8ab57e1146b0735622070d83d5127
#
_cell.length_a   1.000
_cell.length_b   1.000
_cell.length_c   1.000
_cell.angle_alpha   90.00
_cell.angle_beta   90.00
_cell.angle_gamma   90.00
#
_symmetry.space_group_name_H-M   'P 1'
#
loop_
_entity.id
_entity.type
_entity.pdbx_description
1 polymer ?
#
loop_
_entity_poly.entity_id
_entity_poly.type
_entity_poly.pdbx_seq_one_letter_code
_entity_poly.pdbx_strand_id
1 'polypeptide(L)'
;MKRRSLLLAAAGLLSAGLAPGLIPPARAASVVNVIQEDPSAGHGIKHMALVVSPHAVKAGEVVFHIRNISKDLTHEVLVIKPPAKLSSMPYSKKQNRLIESRIDKLADSGGQKPGQSYTMKVDLKPGKYLLICNRPGHYRAGMRTWLTVTH
;
A
#
# COMPACT_ATOMS: atom_id res chain seq x y z
N MET A 1 -52.76 -59.21 -40.01
CA MET A 1 -51.65 -59.24 -39.09
C MET A 1 -50.73 -58.03 -39.40
N LYS A 2 -50.79 -56.95 -38.56
CA LYS A 2 -49.97 -55.73 -38.75
C LYS A 2 -48.89 -55.70 -37.69
N ARG A 3 -47.62 -55.80 -38.12
CA ARG A 3 -46.45 -55.66 -37.21
C ARG A 3 -46.19 -54.18 -36.99
N ARG A 4 -46.21 -53.72 -35.74
CA ARG A 4 -45.81 -52.39 -35.31
C ARG A 4 -44.32 -52.45 -34.94
N SER A 5 -43.49 -51.74 -35.65
CA SER A 5 -42.08 -51.53 -35.29
C SER A 5 -41.99 -50.43 -34.24
N LEU A 6 -41.36 -50.76 -33.12
CA LEU A 6 -41.02 -49.78 -32.06
C LEU A 6 -39.64 -49.17 -32.38
N LEU A 7 -39.60 -47.85 -32.62
CA LEU A 7 -38.36 -47.09 -32.72
C LEU A 7 -37.92 -46.66 -31.30
N LEU A 8 -36.81 -47.19 -30.83
CA LEU A 8 -36.12 -46.68 -29.64
C LEU A 8 -35.34 -45.43 -30.00
N ALA A 9 -35.69 -44.28 -29.44
CA ALA A 9 -34.89 -43.07 -29.48
C ALA A 9 -33.85 -43.10 -28.34
N ALA A 10 -32.57 -43.18 -28.71
CA ALA A 10 -31.48 -43.04 -27.74
C ALA A 10 -31.23 -41.55 -27.47
N ALA A 11 -31.53 -41.10 -26.25
CA ALA A 11 -31.18 -39.75 -25.79
C ALA A 11 -29.72 -39.74 -25.35
N GLY A 12 -28.85 -39.11 -26.12
CA GLY A 12 -27.47 -38.87 -25.77
C GLY A 12 -27.35 -37.73 -24.76
N LEU A 13 -26.90 -38.04 -23.54
CA LEU A 13 -26.53 -37.06 -22.53
C LEU A 13 -25.18 -36.42 -22.91
N LEU A 14 -25.18 -35.17 -23.40
CA LEU A 14 -23.96 -34.35 -23.46
C LEU A 14 -23.58 -33.93 -22.05
N SER A 15 -22.57 -34.54 -21.48
CA SER A 15 -21.89 -34.04 -20.28
C SER A 15 -20.97 -32.88 -20.67
N ALA A 16 -21.39 -31.65 -20.39
CA ALA A 16 -20.54 -30.46 -20.50
C ALA A 16 -19.51 -30.53 -19.35
N GLY A 17 -18.31 -31.01 -19.67
CA GLY A 17 -17.19 -30.98 -18.75
C GLY A 17 -16.79 -29.52 -18.46
N LEU A 18 -16.98 -29.05 -17.23
CA LEU A 18 -16.38 -27.80 -16.74
C LEU A 18 -14.84 -28.01 -16.78
N ALA A 19 -14.17 -27.27 -17.66
CA ALA A 19 -12.72 -27.19 -17.63
C ALA A 19 -12.28 -26.58 -16.26
N PRO A 20 -11.30 -27.18 -15.56
CA PRO A 20 -10.79 -26.56 -14.35
C PRO A 20 -10.17 -25.20 -14.71
N GLY A 21 -10.78 -24.12 -14.21
CA GLY A 21 -10.26 -22.78 -14.38
C GLY A 21 -8.84 -22.72 -13.81
N LEU A 22 -7.87 -22.32 -14.63
CA LEU A 22 -6.51 -22.04 -14.19
C LEU A 22 -6.57 -20.87 -13.18
N ILE A 23 -6.48 -21.19 -11.89
CA ILE A 23 -6.31 -20.19 -10.85
C ILE A 23 -4.88 -19.62 -11.06
N PRO A 24 -4.74 -18.34 -11.39
CA PRO A 24 -3.40 -17.77 -11.54
C PRO A 24 -2.66 -17.89 -10.21
N PRO A 25 -1.34 -18.21 -10.22
CA PRO A 25 -0.57 -18.33 -9.00
C PRO A 25 -0.66 -17.04 -8.20
N ALA A 26 -0.92 -17.16 -6.90
CA ALA A 26 -0.93 -16.01 -5.99
C ALA A 26 0.43 -15.32 -6.08
N ARG A 27 0.43 -14.05 -6.49
CA ARG A 27 1.65 -13.25 -6.58
C ARG A 27 2.19 -13.02 -5.17
N ALA A 28 3.47 -13.31 -4.94
CA ALA A 28 4.12 -13.05 -3.67
C ALA A 28 4.02 -11.54 -3.34
N ALA A 29 3.69 -11.23 -2.08
CA ALA A 29 3.63 -9.85 -1.60
C ALA A 29 5.00 -9.18 -1.70
N SER A 30 5.01 -7.91 -2.12
CA SER A 30 6.20 -7.07 -2.08
C SER A 30 6.42 -6.55 -0.67
N VAL A 31 7.66 -6.53 -0.18
CA VAL A 31 7.99 -6.03 1.16
C VAL A 31 8.75 -4.71 1.07
N VAL A 32 8.37 -3.74 1.89
CA VAL A 32 9.02 -2.43 2.03
C VAL A 32 9.30 -2.19 3.52
N ASN A 33 10.56 -2.01 3.87
CA ASN A 33 10.93 -1.55 5.21
C ASN A 33 10.87 -0.02 5.25
N VAL A 34 10.29 0.52 6.32
CA VAL A 34 10.16 1.95 6.56
C VAL A 34 10.70 2.28 7.94
N ILE A 35 11.78 3.04 7.98
CA ILE A 35 12.34 3.58 9.22
C ILE A 35 11.86 5.02 9.37
N GLN A 36 11.25 5.30 10.50
CA GLN A 36 10.84 6.64 10.92
C GLN A 36 11.93 7.18 11.84
N GLU A 37 12.62 8.22 11.40
CA GLU A 37 13.71 8.82 12.18
C GLU A 37 13.68 10.35 12.16
N ASP A 38 14.30 10.90 13.18
CA ASP A 38 14.48 12.33 13.38
C ASP A 38 15.83 12.58 14.07
N PRO A 39 16.24 13.85 14.32
CA PRO A 39 17.51 14.15 14.96
C PRO A 39 17.73 13.47 16.30
N SER A 40 16.66 13.11 17.04
CA SER A 40 16.76 12.45 18.36
C SER A 40 17.26 11.00 18.27
N ALA A 41 17.12 10.34 17.09
CA ALA A 41 17.57 8.97 16.88
C ALA A 41 19.10 8.81 17.07
N GLY A 42 19.87 9.89 16.95
CA GLY A 42 21.30 9.90 17.19
C GLY A 42 22.16 9.40 16.00
N HIS A 43 21.56 9.23 14.82
CA HIS A 43 22.26 8.77 13.61
C HIS A 43 22.86 9.92 12.80
N GLY A 44 22.99 11.13 13.38
CA GLY A 44 23.59 12.30 12.73
C GLY A 44 22.72 12.97 11.68
N ILE A 45 21.46 12.56 11.51
CA ILE A 45 20.53 13.23 10.62
C ILE A 45 20.12 14.60 11.18
N LYS A 46 19.96 15.58 10.29
CA LYS A 46 19.56 16.96 10.67
C LYS A 46 18.08 17.24 10.44
N HIS A 47 17.34 16.32 9.83
CA HIS A 47 15.95 16.48 9.42
C HIS A 47 15.15 15.23 9.76
N MET A 48 13.84 15.37 9.86
CA MET A 48 12.95 14.21 9.94
C MET A 48 12.92 13.46 8.62
N ALA A 49 12.93 12.13 8.66
CA ALA A 49 12.94 11.29 7.47
C ALA A 49 12.05 10.06 7.59
N LEU A 50 11.51 9.64 6.45
CA LEU A 50 11.06 8.27 6.22
C LEU A 50 12.09 7.62 5.29
N VAL A 51 12.85 6.68 5.82
CA VAL A 51 13.82 5.91 5.04
C VAL A 51 13.15 4.62 4.60
N VAL A 52 13.03 4.41 3.28
CA VAL A 52 12.39 3.22 2.72
C VAL A 52 13.38 2.35 1.96
N SER A 53 13.18 1.04 2.03
CA SER A 53 13.95 0.07 1.27
C SER A 53 13.11 -1.17 0.97
N PRO A 54 12.99 -1.57 -0.31
CA PRO A 54 13.41 -0.86 -1.52
C PRO A 54 12.51 0.35 -1.86
N HIS A 55 13.00 1.26 -2.73
CA HIS A 55 12.24 2.40 -3.25
C HIS A 55 11.33 2.05 -4.44
N ALA A 56 11.44 0.82 -4.96
CA ALA A 56 10.62 0.31 -6.04
C ALA A 56 10.20 -1.13 -5.76
N VAL A 57 8.93 -1.43 -6.00
CA VAL A 57 8.33 -2.77 -5.79
C VAL A 57 7.36 -3.10 -6.92
N LYS A 58 6.95 -4.35 -7.01
CA LYS A 58 5.91 -4.80 -7.95
C LYS A 58 4.51 -4.52 -7.40
N ALA A 59 3.56 -4.28 -8.30
CA ALA A 59 2.15 -4.08 -7.97
C ALA A 59 1.52 -5.31 -7.31
N GLY A 60 0.43 -5.12 -6.58
CA GLY A 60 -0.27 -6.12 -5.78
C GLY A 60 -0.14 -5.81 -4.30
N GLU A 61 -0.25 -6.82 -3.44
CA GLU A 61 -0.08 -6.63 -2.00
C GLU A 61 1.35 -6.14 -1.68
N VAL A 62 1.43 -4.99 -1.04
CA VAL A 62 2.68 -4.43 -0.51
C VAL A 62 2.59 -4.43 1.02
N VAL A 63 3.54 -5.10 1.64
CA VAL A 63 3.68 -5.19 3.10
C VAL A 63 4.72 -4.19 3.56
N PHE A 64 4.30 -3.21 4.35
CA PHE A 64 5.19 -2.22 4.95
C PHE A 64 5.56 -2.66 6.37
N HIS A 65 6.84 -2.90 6.62
CA HIS A 65 7.39 -3.07 7.97
C HIS A 65 7.90 -1.71 8.45
N ILE A 66 7.15 -1.09 9.33
CA ILE A 66 7.39 0.27 9.82
C ILE A 66 8.02 0.18 11.20
N ARG A 67 9.09 0.95 11.44
CA ARG A 67 9.73 1.06 12.76
C ARG A 67 10.06 2.51 13.09
N ASN A 68 9.62 2.96 14.26
CA ASN A 68 10.01 4.25 14.82
C ASN A 68 11.28 4.09 15.65
N ILE A 69 12.38 4.74 15.22
CA ILE A 69 13.67 4.75 15.96
C ILE A 69 13.95 6.09 16.64
N SER A 70 13.01 7.03 16.60
CA SER A 70 13.06 8.26 17.39
C SER A 70 13.11 7.94 18.88
N LYS A 71 13.73 8.81 19.67
CA LYS A 71 13.79 8.66 21.13
C LYS A 71 12.56 9.24 21.84
N ASP A 72 11.93 10.25 21.28
CA ASP A 72 10.93 11.07 21.95
C ASP A 72 9.69 11.40 21.12
N LEU A 73 9.71 11.24 19.79
CA LEU A 73 8.61 11.61 18.93
C LEU A 73 7.78 10.42 18.44
N THR A 74 6.48 10.60 18.43
CA THR A 74 5.54 9.68 17.74
C THR A 74 5.47 10.04 16.27
N HIS A 75 5.60 9.05 15.40
CA HIS A 75 5.48 9.18 13.95
C HIS A 75 4.35 8.31 13.40
N GLU A 76 3.99 8.54 12.16
CA GLU A 76 3.01 7.72 11.41
C GLU A 76 3.45 7.60 9.95
N VAL A 77 2.87 6.66 9.22
CA VAL A 77 3.06 6.54 7.78
C VAL A 77 1.71 6.54 7.09
N LEU A 78 1.46 7.57 6.29
CA LEU A 78 0.36 7.58 5.34
C LEU A 78 0.91 7.24 3.95
N VAL A 79 0.25 6.33 3.25
CA VAL A 79 0.49 6.07 1.82
C VAL A 79 -0.54 6.85 1.03
N ILE A 80 -0.07 7.77 0.20
CA ILE A 80 -0.96 8.64 -0.58
C ILE A 80 -0.63 8.59 -2.07
N LYS A 81 -1.65 8.85 -2.90
CA LYS A 81 -1.46 9.17 -4.31
C LYS A 81 -1.30 10.68 -4.42
N PRO A 82 -0.10 11.19 -4.73
CA PRO A 82 0.14 12.63 -4.71
C PRO A 82 -0.49 13.31 -5.91
N PRO A 83 -0.83 14.60 -5.82
CA PRO A 83 -1.21 15.41 -6.97
C PRO A 83 -0.01 15.57 -7.93
N ALA A 84 -0.28 15.98 -9.17
CA ALA A 84 0.75 16.19 -10.20
C ALA A 84 1.88 17.14 -9.76
N LYS A 85 1.54 18.12 -8.90
CA LYS A 85 2.52 19.05 -8.31
C LYS A 85 2.46 18.98 -6.79
N LEU A 86 3.58 18.69 -6.12
CA LEU A 86 3.63 18.67 -4.64
C LEU A 86 3.33 20.04 -4.01
N SER A 87 3.56 21.13 -4.75
CA SER A 87 3.18 22.50 -4.29
C SER A 87 1.67 22.69 -4.11
N SER A 88 0.84 21.84 -4.73
CA SER A 88 -0.62 21.87 -4.58
C SER A 88 -1.12 20.96 -3.44
N MET A 89 -0.24 20.38 -2.62
CA MET A 89 -0.66 19.62 -1.44
C MET A 89 -1.47 20.50 -0.47
N PRO A 90 -2.65 20.05 -0.03
CA PRO A 90 -3.55 20.86 0.80
C PRO A 90 -3.02 20.97 2.24
N TYR A 91 -2.23 21.99 2.50
CA TYR A 91 -1.59 22.21 3.80
C TYR A 91 -2.33 23.24 4.64
N SER A 92 -2.63 22.89 5.90
CA SER A 92 -3.19 23.78 6.90
C SER A 92 -2.07 24.43 7.74
N LYS A 93 -1.85 25.74 7.56
CA LYS A 93 -0.92 26.49 8.41
C LYS A 93 -1.34 26.47 9.89
N LYS A 94 -2.64 26.53 10.17
CA LYS A 94 -3.19 26.49 11.54
C LYS A 94 -2.91 25.17 12.24
N GLN A 95 -3.08 24.05 11.54
CA GLN A 95 -2.85 22.70 12.10
C GLN A 95 -1.41 22.22 11.90
N ASN A 96 -0.60 22.96 11.13
CA ASN A 96 0.77 22.64 10.76
C ASN A 96 0.91 21.24 10.11
N ARG A 97 -0.08 20.81 9.30
CA ARG A 97 -0.12 19.49 8.62
C ARG A 97 -0.98 19.53 7.37
N LEU A 98 -0.95 18.47 6.59
CA LEU A 98 -1.85 18.30 5.44
C LEU A 98 -3.29 18.07 5.92
N ILE A 99 -4.25 18.60 5.15
CA ILE A 99 -5.69 18.39 5.37
C ILE A 99 -6.06 17.03 4.80
N GLU A 100 -6.16 16.02 5.67
CA GLU A 100 -6.33 14.61 5.26
C GLU A 100 -7.58 14.35 4.44
N SER A 101 -8.66 15.08 4.69
CA SER A 101 -9.90 14.97 3.90
C SER A 101 -9.75 15.46 2.45
N ARG A 102 -8.62 16.06 2.09
CA ARG A 102 -8.32 16.62 0.78
C ARG A 102 -7.13 15.97 0.08
N ILE A 103 -6.60 14.89 0.63
CA ILE A 103 -5.54 14.06 0.01
C ILE A 103 -6.10 12.69 -0.35
N ASP A 104 -5.59 12.08 -1.41
CA ASP A 104 -5.92 10.71 -1.80
C ASP A 104 -5.12 9.72 -0.93
N LYS A 105 -5.64 9.48 0.29
CA LYS A 105 -5.03 8.60 1.29
C LYS A 105 -5.48 7.17 1.05
N LEU A 106 -4.53 6.27 0.79
CA LEU A 106 -4.77 4.85 0.51
C LEU A 106 -4.61 3.99 1.76
N ALA A 107 -3.70 4.37 2.67
CA ALA A 107 -3.46 3.66 3.91
C ALA A 107 -2.87 4.57 4.98
N ASP A 108 -3.01 4.15 6.23
CA ASP A 108 -2.60 4.86 7.43
C ASP A 108 -2.15 3.86 8.49
N SER A 109 -0.93 3.99 8.96
CA SER A 109 -0.38 3.11 10.00
C SER A 109 -0.84 3.47 11.41
N GLY A 110 -1.50 4.62 11.59
CA GLY A 110 -1.65 5.24 12.90
C GLY A 110 -0.31 5.70 13.48
N GLY A 111 -0.34 6.13 14.73
CA GLY A 111 0.85 6.65 15.40
C GLY A 111 1.71 5.56 16.05
N GLN A 112 3.00 5.46 15.69
CA GLN A 112 3.98 4.63 16.37
C GLN A 112 4.75 5.48 17.38
N LYS A 113 4.71 5.12 18.68
CA LYS A 113 5.55 5.70 19.73
C LYS A 113 7.03 5.31 19.53
N PRO A 114 7.99 5.99 20.18
CA PRO A 114 9.40 5.60 20.15
C PRO A 114 9.63 4.10 20.39
N GLY A 115 10.43 3.48 19.53
CA GLY A 115 10.78 2.06 19.58
C GLY A 115 9.70 1.10 19.07
N GLN A 116 8.48 1.57 18.75
CA GLN A 116 7.41 0.72 18.24
C GLN A 116 7.59 0.35 16.78
N SER A 117 7.11 -0.86 16.44
CA SER A 117 6.99 -1.34 15.06
C SER A 117 5.54 -1.62 14.71
N TYR A 118 5.21 -1.54 13.43
CA TYR A 118 3.89 -1.83 12.88
C TYR A 118 4.02 -2.47 11.50
N THR A 119 3.12 -3.39 11.16
CA THR A 119 3.03 -3.97 9.83
C THR A 119 1.73 -3.53 9.18
N MET A 120 1.82 -2.87 8.04
CA MET A 120 0.68 -2.38 7.26
C MET A 120 0.69 -3.08 5.90
N LYS A 121 -0.49 -3.50 5.43
CA LYS A 121 -0.68 -4.13 4.11
C LYS A 121 -1.58 -3.25 3.26
N VAL A 122 -1.19 -3.06 2.01
CA VAL A 122 -1.92 -2.24 1.04
C VAL A 122 -1.81 -2.87 -0.33
N ASP A 123 -2.91 -2.99 -1.05
CA ASP A 123 -2.89 -3.37 -2.45
C ASP A 123 -2.64 -2.14 -3.33
N LEU A 124 -1.50 -2.11 -4.02
CA LEU A 124 -1.05 -0.98 -4.81
C LEU A 124 -0.98 -1.34 -6.29
N LYS A 125 -1.60 -0.50 -7.12
CA LYS A 125 -1.49 -0.54 -8.59
C LYS A 125 -0.17 0.10 -9.04
N PRO A 126 0.30 -0.18 -10.28
CA PRO A 126 1.47 0.50 -10.83
C PRO A 126 1.31 2.03 -10.76
N GLY A 127 2.36 2.72 -10.32
CA GLY A 127 2.34 4.17 -10.15
C GLY A 127 3.39 4.69 -9.17
N LYS A 128 3.38 6.02 -8.96
CA LYS A 128 4.21 6.68 -7.94
C LYS A 128 3.35 7.05 -6.75
N TYR A 129 3.84 6.73 -5.58
CA TYR A 129 3.19 7.00 -4.29
C TYR A 129 4.11 7.85 -3.42
N LEU A 130 3.50 8.62 -2.54
CA LEU A 130 4.25 9.39 -1.55
C LEU A 130 3.91 8.83 -0.16
N LEU A 131 4.94 8.43 0.57
CA LEU A 131 4.83 8.09 1.98
C LEU A 131 5.12 9.35 2.78
N ILE A 132 4.27 9.67 3.75
CA ILE A 132 4.41 10.88 4.57
C ILE A 132 4.14 10.59 6.05
N CYS A 133 4.74 11.37 6.93
CA CYS A 133 4.25 11.55 8.28
C CYS A 133 3.44 12.85 8.33
N ASN A 134 2.17 12.78 8.75
CA ASN A 134 1.28 13.93 8.79
C ASN A 134 1.08 14.49 10.21
N ARG A 135 1.93 14.12 11.15
CA ARG A 135 1.98 14.77 12.47
C ARG A 135 2.31 16.24 12.31
N PRO A 136 1.81 17.12 13.18
CA PRO A 136 2.05 18.56 13.05
C PRO A 136 3.53 18.91 12.90
N GLY A 137 3.88 19.58 11.80
CA GLY A 137 5.25 19.99 11.47
C GLY A 137 6.08 18.95 10.69
N HIS A 138 5.82 17.64 10.84
CA HIS A 138 6.68 16.57 10.34
C HIS A 138 6.80 16.55 8.81
N TYR A 139 5.68 16.73 8.10
CA TYR A 139 5.69 16.81 6.63
C TYR A 139 6.62 17.93 6.13
N ARG A 140 6.55 19.13 6.74
CA ARG A 140 7.43 20.25 6.39
C ARG A 140 8.87 20.08 6.84
N ALA A 141 9.09 19.36 7.93
CA ALA A 141 10.43 19.00 8.40
C ALA A 141 11.12 17.94 7.50
N GLY A 142 10.47 17.52 6.39
CA GLY A 142 11.06 16.61 5.41
C GLY A 142 10.59 15.16 5.51
N MET A 143 9.73 14.82 6.46
CA MET A 143 9.30 13.44 6.71
C MET A 143 8.36 12.92 5.61
N ARG A 144 8.92 12.73 4.43
CA ARG A 144 8.25 12.21 3.23
C ARG A 144 9.25 11.56 2.28
N THR A 145 8.80 10.53 1.56
CA THR A 145 9.62 9.83 0.57
C THR A 145 8.78 9.19 -0.51
N TRP A 146 9.38 8.90 -1.67
CA TRP A 146 8.71 8.28 -2.80
C TRP A 146 8.82 6.76 -2.75
N LEU A 147 7.75 6.11 -3.21
CA LEU A 147 7.73 4.69 -3.56
C LEU A 147 7.24 4.55 -5.01
N THR A 148 7.98 3.81 -5.82
CA THR A 148 7.56 3.45 -7.18
C THR A 148 7.00 2.04 -7.17
N VAL A 149 5.80 1.86 -7.74
CA VAL A 149 5.19 0.54 -7.94
C VAL A 149 5.18 0.24 -9.43
N THR A 150 5.80 -0.88 -9.82
CA THR A 150 5.94 -1.32 -11.21
C THR A 150 4.96 -2.44 -11.54
N HIS A 151 4.85 -2.80 -12.81
CA HIS A 151 4.06 -3.94 -13.31
C HIS A 151 4.62 -5.30 -12.85
#